data_09d294f7a450cf2bfc26fbbca70d2d56
#
_entry.id   09d294f7a450cf2bfc26fbbca70d2d56
#
_cell.length_a   1.000
_cell.length_b   1.000
_cell.length_c   1.000
_cell.angle_alpha   90.00
_cell.angle_beta   90.00
_cell.angle_gamma   90.00
#
_symmetry.space_group_name_H-M   'P 1'
#
loop_
_entity.id
_entity.type
_entity.pdbx_description
1 polymer ?
#
loop_
_entity_poly.entity_id
_entity_poly.type
_entity_poly.pdbx_seq_one_letter_code
_entity_poly.pdbx_strand_id
1 'polypeptide(L)'
;LVFLDLTVNPSFYTTDSITSCDSATWIDGNTYYANNNTALAPFASSAGCDSVHTLALTINYTTSADDVQVACDSFTWIDSNTYHSNNNSAVHIVENASGCDSIITLDLTINAVDTSISISGATLTSSQSGGTYQWLNCDSGMVAITSATFQMFMASQNGSYALVVGSDGCFDTTACNQVVGLGVSDQNAQNVFSIYPNPTSGSIEIR
;
A
#
# COMPACT_ATOMS: atom_id res chain seq x y z
N LEU A 1 -42.33 39.99 74.87
CA LEU A 1 -41.75 40.19 73.57
C LEU A 1 -40.99 38.91 73.19
N VAL A 2 -41.42 38.26 72.15
CA VAL A 2 -40.67 37.11 71.54
C VAL A 2 -39.84 37.68 70.43
N PHE A 3 -38.49 37.46 70.45
CA PHE A 3 -37.66 37.83 69.37
C PHE A 3 -37.56 36.63 68.41
N LEU A 4 -37.75 36.87 67.15
CA LEU A 4 -37.49 35.89 66.08
C LEU A 4 -36.00 36.01 65.65
N ASP A 5 -35.23 34.97 65.88
CA ASP A 5 -33.85 34.82 65.32
C ASP A 5 -34.01 34.01 64.04
N LEU A 6 -33.97 34.70 62.93
CA LEU A 6 -34.14 34.10 61.59
C LEU A 6 -32.78 34.07 60.86
N THR A 7 -32.27 32.87 60.66
CA THR A 7 -31.10 32.65 59.78
C THR A 7 -31.58 32.27 58.40
N VAL A 8 -31.25 33.06 57.36
CA VAL A 8 -31.54 32.77 55.96
C VAL A 8 -30.24 32.28 55.32
N ASN A 9 -30.25 31.02 54.91
CA ASN A 9 -29.12 30.43 54.16
C ASN A 9 -29.32 30.66 52.65
N PRO A 10 -28.29 31.08 51.92
CA PRO A 10 -28.40 31.31 50.48
C PRO A 10 -28.44 30.00 49.68
N SER A 11 -29.13 29.99 48.57
CA SER A 11 -29.02 28.98 47.53
C SER A 11 -27.79 29.24 46.65
N PHE A 12 -27.14 28.19 46.22
CA PHE A 12 -25.95 28.28 45.35
C PHE A 12 -26.27 27.77 43.94
N TYR A 13 -25.78 28.48 42.94
CA TYR A 13 -25.85 28.08 41.53
C TYR A 13 -24.45 27.88 41.02
N THR A 14 -24.17 26.72 40.41
CA THR A 14 -22.89 26.37 39.83
C THR A 14 -23.10 25.84 38.40
N THR A 15 -22.07 25.97 37.57
CA THR A 15 -22.08 25.41 36.21
C THR A 15 -20.94 24.40 36.09
N ASP A 16 -21.32 23.19 35.71
CA ASP A 16 -20.36 22.13 35.42
C ASP A 16 -20.06 22.15 33.93
N SER A 17 -18.87 22.58 33.59
CA SER A 17 -18.37 22.61 32.20
C SER A 17 -17.67 21.29 31.89
N ILE A 18 -18.23 20.51 31.00
CA ILE A 18 -17.72 19.18 30.59
C ILE A 18 -17.51 19.17 29.09
N THR A 19 -16.37 18.65 28.65
CA THR A 19 -16.12 18.27 27.26
C THR A 19 -15.81 16.78 27.22
N SER A 20 -16.50 16.03 26.36
CA SER A 20 -16.38 14.58 26.26
C SER A 20 -16.51 14.14 24.81
N CYS A 21 -16.06 12.93 24.53
CA CYS A 21 -16.22 12.31 23.21
C CYS A 21 -17.45 11.39 23.22
N ASP A 22 -18.28 11.52 22.21
CA ASP A 22 -19.48 10.72 21.88
C ASP A 22 -20.60 10.78 22.92
N SER A 23 -20.26 10.74 24.20
CA SER A 23 -21.25 10.83 25.27
C SER A 23 -20.64 11.24 26.62
N ALA A 24 -21.46 11.72 27.52
CA ALA A 24 -21.11 11.97 28.91
C ALA A 24 -22.29 11.64 29.84
N THR A 25 -22.03 10.95 30.93
CA THR A 25 -23.02 10.75 32.01
C THR A 25 -22.79 11.82 33.08
N TRP A 26 -23.84 12.57 33.41
CA TRP A 26 -23.77 13.64 34.39
C TRP A 26 -24.32 13.24 35.75
N ILE A 27 -24.23 14.14 36.73
CA ILE A 27 -24.62 13.91 38.12
C ILE A 27 -26.13 13.64 38.30
N ASP A 28 -26.95 13.99 37.31
CA ASP A 28 -28.38 13.69 37.30
C ASP A 28 -28.71 12.24 36.94
N GLY A 29 -27.66 11.43 36.61
CA GLY A 29 -27.77 10.02 36.22
C GLY A 29 -28.10 9.81 34.73
N ASN A 30 -28.28 10.88 33.94
CA ASN A 30 -28.55 10.78 32.51
C ASN A 30 -27.28 10.76 31.70
N THR A 31 -27.30 10.03 30.58
CA THR A 31 -26.23 10.05 29.55
C THR A 31 -26.67 10.91 28.38
N TYR A 32 -25.83 11.87 28.05
CA TYR A 32 -26.03 12.82 26.96
C TYR A 32 -25.10 12.48 25.78
N TYR A 33 -25.67 12.48 24.58
CA TYR A 33 -24.98 12.19 23.32
C TYR A 33 -24.82 13.42 22.41
N ALA A 34 -25.20 14.59 22.93
CA ALA A 34 -25.09 15.87 22.25
C ALA A 34 -24.86 16.99 23.25
N ASN A 35 -24.45 18.15 22.76
CA ASN A 35 -24.26 19.34 23.56
C ASN A 35 -25.52 19.64 24.37
N ASN A 36 -25.35 19.97 25.65
CA ASN A 36 -26.47 20.33 26.54
C ASN A 36 -26.02 21.40 27.54
N ASN A 37 -26.73 22.50 27.57
CA ASN A 37 -26.56 23.64 28.51
C ASN A 37 -27.84 24.02 29.25
N THR A 38 -28.79 23.11 29.32
CA THR A 38 -30.09 23.35 29.94
C THR A 38 -30.42 22.34 31.06
N ALA A 39 -29.67 21.24 31.15
CA ALA A 39 -29.89 20.26 32.21
C ALA A 39 -29.58 20.85 33.60
N LEU A 40 -30.43 20.57 34.56
CA LEU A 40 -30.34 21.04 35.94
C LEU A 40 -30.36 19.84 36.88
N ALA A 41 -29.46 19.84 37.86
CA ALA A 41 -29.47 18.89 38.96
C ALA A 41 -29.61 19.61 40.29
N PRO A 42 -30.73 19.49 41.00
CA PRO A 42 -30.88 20.04 42.31
C PRO A 42 -30.21 19.17 43.39
N PHE A 43 -29.47 19.80 44.27
CA PHE A 43 -28.85 19.19 45.45
C PHE A 43 -29.19 19.97 46.73
N ALA A 44 -29.39 19.24 47.79
CA ALA A 44 -29.49 19.88 49.10
C ALA A 44 -28.10 20.24 49.61
N SER A 45 -27.87 21.51 49.95
CA SER A 45 -26.66 21.94 50.63
C SER A 45 -26.58 21.40 52.06
N SER A 46 -25.39 21.43 52.67
CA SER A 46 -25.22 21.02 54.09
C SER A 46 -26.02 21.87 55.06
N ALA A 47 -26.49 23.04 54.66
CA ALA A 47 -27.36 23.93 55.42
C ALA A 47 -28.88 23.70 55.16
N GLY A 48 -29.21 22.66 54.32
CA GLY A 48 -30.60 22.30 54.01
C GLY A 48 -31.26 23.18 52.95
N CYS A 49 -30.52 24.08 52.29
CA CYS A 49 -31.04 24.88 51.16
C CYS A 49 -30.70 24.23 49.84
N ASP A 50 -31.57 24.40 48.85
CA ASP A 50 -31.39 23.86 47.52
C ASP A 50 -30.22 24.55 46.80
N SER A 51 -29.27 23.75 46.27
CA SER A 51 -28.26 24.17 45.31
C SER A 51 -28.61 23.60 43.95
N VAL A 52 -28.35 24.36 42.87
CA VAL A 52 -28.67 23.92 41.52
C VAL A 52 -27.36 23.91 40.71
N HIS A 53 -27.02 22.75 40.17
CA HIS A 53 -25.98 22.60 39.16
C HIS A 53 -26.61 22.71 37.78
N THR A 54 -25.99 23.51 36.92
CA THR A 54 -26.35 23.62 35.51
C THR A 54 -25.26 22.93 34.66
N LEU A 55 -25.65 22.09 33.73
CA LEU A 55 -24.72 21.46 32.82
C LEU A 55 -24.37 22.40 31.69
N ALA A 56 -23.07 22.52 31.37
CA ALA A 56 -22.53 23.11 30.15
C ALA A 56 -21.69 22.05 29.44
N LEU A 57 -22.34 21.20 28.64
CA LEU A 57 -21.72 20.05 28.00
C LEU A 57 -21.42 20.30 26.54
N THR A 58 -20.20 20.05 26.15
CA THR A 58 -19.77 19.96 24.75
C THR A 58 -19.43 18.50 24.44
N ILE A 59 -20.11 17.92 23.45
CA ILE A 59 -19.83 16.59 22.92
C ILE A 59 -19.12 16.77 21.59
N ASN A 60 -17.88 16.27 21.51
CA ASN A 60 -17.16 16.04 20.30
C ASN A 60 -17.37 14.59 19.83
N TYR A 61 -17.08 14.29 18.58
CA TYR A 61 -17.37 12.97 18.04
C TYR A 61 -16.13 12.29 17.50
N THR A 62 -16.07 10.99 17.72
CA THR A 62 -15.19 10.07 16.99
C THR A 62 -15.43 10.19 15.49
N THR A 63 -14.37 10.17 14.71
CA THR A 63 -14.43 10.21 13.24
C THR A 63 -13.86 8.94 12.64
N SER A 64 -14.19 8.66 11.39
CA SER A 64 -13.59 7.55 10.64
C SER A 64 -13.26 8.00 9.23
N ALA A 65 -12.22 7.43 8.65
CA ALA A 65 -11.81 7.64 7.26
C ALA A 65 -11.12 6.39 6.71
N ASP A 66 -11.21 6.19 5.40
CA ASP A 66 -10.45 5.17 4.70
C ASP A 66 -9.20 5.82 4.10
N ASP A 67 -8.04 5.19 4.30
CA ASP A 67 -6.78 5.54 3.67
C ASP A 67 -6.54 4.60 2.49
N VAL A 68 -6.88 5.09 1.29
CA VAL A 68 -6.79 4.32 0.05
C VAL A 68 -5.39 4.44 -0.53
N GLN A 69 -4.69 3.32 -0.63
CA GLN A 69 -3.31 3.24 -1.10
C GLN A 69 -3.15 2.19 -2.20
N VAL A 70 -2.29 2.50 -3.17
CA VAL A 70 -1.86 1.56 -4.21
C VAL A 70 -0.33 1.56 -4.24
N ALA A 71 0.27 0.40 -4.14
CA ALA A 71 1.72 0.26 -4.11
C ALA A 71 2.18 -0.96 -4.91
N CYS A 72 3.48 -1.00 -5.23
CA CYS A 72 4.13 -2.12 -5.88
C CYS A 72 4.83 -2.97 -4.82
N ASP A 73 4.58 -4.29 -4.83
CA ASP A 73 5.23 -5.31 -4.00
C ASP A 73 5.00 -5.17 -2.48
N SER A 74 5.13 -3.98 -1.94
CA SER A 74 4.91 -3.74 -0.51
C SER A 74 4.61 -2.28 -0.18
N PHE A 75 3.97 -2.06 0.96
CA PHE A 75 3.65 -0.75 1.50
C PHE A 75 3.82 -0.73 3.01
N THR A 76 4.56 0.23 3.54
CA THR A 76 4.65 0.46 4.98
C THR A 76 3.67 1.55 5.37
N TRP A 77 2.70 1.20 6.22
CA TRP A 77 1.63 2.09 6.63
C TRP A 77 1.96 2.87 7.91
N ILE A 78 1.04 3.76 8.31
CA ILE A 78 1.17 4.62 9.51
C ILE A 78 1.28 3.83 10.82
N ASP A 79 0.83 2.58 10.85
CA ASP A 79 0.98 1.65 11.99
C ASP A 79 2.38 1.04 12.09
N SER A 80 3.30 1.42 11.20
CA SER A 80 4.67 0.91 11.06
C SER A 80 4.77 -0.55 10.60
N ASN A 81 3.67 -1.16 10.18
CA ASN A 81 3.69 -2.49 9.57
C ASN A 81 3.90 -2.40 8.06
N THR A 82 4.64 -3.36 7.51
CA THR A 82 4.81 -3.51 6.06
C THR A 82 3.91 -4.64 5.55
N TYR A 83 3.06 -4.28 4.60
CA TYR A 83 2.12 -5.18 3.94
C TYR A 83 2.64 -5.58 2.57
N HIS A 84 2.60 -6.87 2.25
CA HIS A 84 3.03 -7.45 0.98
C HIS A 84 1.86 -8.00 0.15
N SER A 85 0.65 -7.72 0.56
CA SER A 85 -0.59 -8.12 -0.12
C SER A 85 -1.68 -7.11 0.18
N ASN A 86 -2.75 -7.15 -0.59
CA ASN A 86 -3.93 -6.31 -0.36
C ASN A 86 -4.41 -6.43 1.09
N ASN A 87 -4.77 -5.30 1.68
CA ASN A 87 -5.31 -5.24 3.03
C ASN A 87 -6.37 -4.14 3.12
N ASN A 88 -7.58 -4.50 3.54
CA ASN A 88 -8.71 -3.59 3.74
C ASN A 88 -9.29 -3.68 5.16
N SER A 89 -8.50 -4.10 6.14
CA SER A 89 -8.94 -4.35 7.50
C SER A 89 -8.00 -3.82 8.58
N ALA A 90 -6.80 -3.38 8.23
CA ALA A 90 -5.89 -2.77 9.19
C ALA A 90 -6.45 -1.43 9.65
N VAL A 91 -6.41 -1.20 10.95
CA VAL A 91 -6.96 0.00 11.58
C VAL A 91 -5.87 0.68 12.40
N HIS A 92 -5.81 1.99 12.30
CA HIS A 92 -4.97 2.84 13.14
C HIS A 92 -5.81 3.95 13.76
N ILE A 93 -5.60 4.23 15.05
CA ILE A 93 -6.35 5.23 15.78
C ILE A 93 -5.42 6.42 16.06
N VAL A 94 -5.88 7.61 15.71
CA VAL A 94 -5.22 8.88 16.00
C VAL A 94 -6.23 9.84 16.65
N GLU A 95 -5.77 10.86 17.32
CA GLU A 95 -6.67 11.93 17.80
C GLU A 95 -7.06 12.87 16.65
N ASN A 96 -8.34 13.19 16.56
CA ASN A 96 -8.84 14.23 15.67
C ASN A 96 -8.61 15.64 16.26
N ALA A 97 -8.91 16.68 15.50
CA ALA A 97 -8.70 18.08 15.91
C ALA A 97 -9.50 18.49 17.16
N SER A 98 -10.49 17.71 17.58
CA SER A 98 -11.32 17.95 18.77
C SER A 98 -10.88 17.10 19.97
N GLY A 99 -9.79 16.33 19.86
CA GLY A 99 -9.23 15.48 20.91
C GLY A 99 -9.97 14.16 21.09
N CYS A 100 -10.82 13.76 20.11
CA CYS A 100 -11.49 12.46 20.10
C CYS A 100 -10.81 11.51 19.12
N ASP A 101 -11.09 10.22 19.24
CA ASP A 101 -10.52 9.21 18.36
C ASP A 101 -10.91 9.44 16.89
N SER A 102 -9.96 9.26 16.00
CA SER A 102 -10.17 9.13 14.56
C SER A 102 -9.70 7.74 14.14
N ILE A 103 -10.62 6.93 13.66
CA ILE A 103 -10.36 5.57 13.20
C ILE A 103 -10.02 5.63 11.72
N ILE A 104 -8.78 5.30 11.37
CA ILE A 104 -8.33 5.22 9.98
C ILE A 104 -8.27 3.75 9.60
N THR A 105 -8.97 3.37 8.53
CA THR A 105 -8.95 2.02 7.96
C THR A 105 -8.10 2.03 6.69
N LEU A 106 -7.16 1.12 6.59
CA LEU A 106 -6.37 0.94 5.38
C LEU A 106 -7.20 0.24 4.29
N ASP A 107 -7.21 0.82 3.08
CA ASP A 107 -7.68 0.17 1.85
C ASP A 107 -6.51 0.10 0.87
N LEU A 108 -5.73 -0.99 0.96
CA LEU A 108 -4.47 -1.17 0.24
C LEU A 108 -4.62 -2.17 -0.89
N THR A 109 -4.26 -1.74 -2.08
CA THR A 109 -4.02 -2.60 -3.24
C THR A 109 -2.51 -2.72 -3.49
N ILE A 110 -1.99 -3.95 -3.46
CA ILE A 110 -0.62 -4.27 -3.86
C ILE A 110 -0.64 -4.86 -5.25
N ASN A 111 0.02 -4.20 -6.17
CA ASN A 111 0.27 -4.69 -7.52
C ASN A 111 1.64 -5.36 -7.57
N ALA A 112 1.71 -6.52 -8.16
CA ALA A 112 2.96 -7.25 -8.42
C ALA A 112 3.09 -7.52 -9.91
N VAL A 113 4.32 -7.39 -10.42
CA VAL A 113 4.62 -7.66 -11.82
C VAL A 113 5.23 -9.06 -11.94
N ASP A 114 4.70 -9.88 -12.85
CA ASP A 114 5.28 -11.20 -13.11
C ASP A 114 6.54 -11.06 -13.97
N THR A 115 7.69 -11.30 -13.35
CA THR A 115 9.00 -11.24 -13.99
C THR A 115 9.46 -12.57 -14.61
N SER A 116 8.59 -13.57 -14.65
CA SER A 116 8.92 -14.87 -15.22
C SER A 116 9.05 -14.80 -16.75
N ILE A 117 10.10 -15.44 -17.29
CA ILE A 117 10.35 -15.56 -18.72
C ILE A 117 10.43 -17.04 -19.08
N SER A 118 9.73 -17.41 -20.15
CA SER A 118 9.90 -18.69 -20.82
C SER A 118 10.82 -18.55 -22.05
N ILE A 119 11.69 -19.54 -22.27
CA ILE A 119 12.64 -19.56 -23.40
C ILE A 119 12.34 -20.80 -24.25
N SER A 120 12.19 -20.59 -25.57
CA SER A 120 12.07 -21.66 -26.55
C SER A 120 12.93 -21.34 -27.78
N GLY A 121 14.07 -21.98 -27.87
CA GLY A 121 15.10 -21.69 -28.88
C GLY A 121 15.59 -20.24 -28.79
N ALA A 122 15.36 -19.45 -29.83
CA ALA A 122 15.69 -18.03 -29.88
C ALA A 122 14.65 -17.11 -29.22
N THR A 123 13.48 -17.63 -28.88
CA THR A 123 12.34 -16.81 -28.45
C THR A 123 12.24 -16.77 -26.94
N LEU A 124 12.23 -15.57 -26.41
CA LEU A 124 11.93 -15.28 -25.00
C LEU A 124 10.51 -14.71 -24.92
N THR A 125 9.72 -15.18 -23.97
CA THR A 125 8.34 -14.72 -23.77
C THR A 125 8.11 -14.41 -22.31
N SER A 126 7.62 -13.18 -22.03
CA SER A 126 7.19 -12.78 -20.68
C SER A 126 5.91 -13.50 -20.29
N SER A 127 5.82 -13.96 -19.05
CA SER A 127 4.58 -14.50 -18.48
C SER A 127 3.55 -13.40 -18.17
N GLN A 128 4.00 -12.17 -17.89
CA GLN A 128 3.13 -11.02 -17.71
C GLN A 128 2.36 -10.75 -19.02
N SER A 129 1.03 -10.74 -18.94
CA SER A 129 0.15 -10.38 -20.05
C SER A 129 -0.40 -8.95 -19.90
N GLY A 130 -0.66 -8.28 -21.02
CA GLY A 130 -1.32 -6.95 -21.00
C GLY A 130 -0.47 -5.81 -20.47
N GLY A 131 0.83 -6.04 -20.25
CA GLY A 131 1.77 -5.06 -19.72
C GLY A 131 2.48 -4.23 -20.78
N THR A 132 3.43 -3.43 -20.33
CA THR A 132 4.44 -2.75 -21.13
C THR A 132 5.75 -3.53 -21.07
N TYR A 133 6.53 -3.54 -22.14
CA TYR A 133 7.73 -4.35 -22.26
C TYR A 133 8.86 -3.54 -22.88
N GLN A 134 10.09 -3.77 -22.41
CA GLN A 134 11.30 -3.29 -23.04
C GLN A 134 12.42 -4.31 -22.80
N TRP A 135 12.83 -5.02 -23.86
CA TRP A 135 13.93 -5.97 -23.78
C TRP A 135 15.29 -5.27 -23.75
N LEU A 136 16.19 -5.83 -22.98
CA LEU A 136 17.53 -5.31 -22.71
C LEU A 136 18.59 -6.34 -23.11
N ASN A 137 19.73 -5.86 -23.57
CA ASN A 137 20.93 -6.68 -23.75
C ASN A 137 21.82 -6.58 -22.50
N CYS A 138 21.92 -7.67 -21.75
CA CYS A 138 22.73 -7.73 -20.54
C CYS A 138 24.21 -7.66 -20.81
N ASP A 139 24.68 -8.28 -21.93
CA ASP A 139 26.10 -8.34 -22.28
C ASP A 139 26.64 -6.96 -22.68
N SER A 140 25.74 -6.03 -23.01
CA SER A 140 26.07 -4.63 -23.32
C SER A 140 25.78 -3.68 -22.15
N GLY A 141 25.64 -4.19 -20.93
CA GLY A 141 25.36 -3.37 -19.74
C GLY A 141 23.90 -2.95 -19.60
N MET A 142 22.97 -3.85 -19.87
CA MET A 142 21.52 -3.61 -19.75
C MET A 142 20.99 -2.53 -20.72
N VAL A 143 21.58 -2.45 -21.91
CA VAL A 143 21.16 -1.48 -22.92
C VAL A 143 19.84 -1.91 -23.56
N ALA A 144 18.90 -0.97 -23.69
CA ALA A 144 17.61 -1.21 -24.33
C ALA A 144 17.78 -1.60 -25.81
N ILE A 145 17.14 -2.68 -26.22
CA ILE A 145 17.11 -3.13 -27.61
C ILE A 145 16.05 -2.33 -28.35
N THR A 146 16.44 -1.58 -29.35
CA THR A 146 15.55 -0.71 -30.12
C THR A 146 14.36 -1.49 -30.68
N SER A 147 13.16 -0.95 -30.48
CA SER A 147 11.87 -1.53 -30.94
C SER A 147 11.51 -2.90 -30.34
N ALA A 148 12.24 -3.42 -29.37
CA ALA A 148 11.93 -4.67 -28.67
C ALA A 148 10.96 -4.39 -27.50
N THR A 149 9.70 -4.07 -27.81
CA THR A 149 8.68 -3.61 -26.87
C THR A 149 7.43 -4.51 -26.86
N PHE A 150 7.55 -5.74 -27.30
CA PHE A 150 6.48 -6.73 -27.29
C PHE A 150 6.70 -7.77 -26.19
N GLN A 151 5.64 -8.47 -25.81
CA GLN A 151 5.67 -9.57 -24.85
C GLN A 151 6.69 -10.66 -25.24
N MET A 152 6.86 -10.88 -26.54
CA MET A 152 7.81 -11.83 -27.11
C MET A 152 8.99 -11.08 -27.74
N PHE A 153 10.18 -11.63 -27.55
CA PHE A 153 11.40 -11.16 -28.18
C PHE A 153 12.12 -12.34 -28.83
N MET A 154 12.52 -12.19 -30.08
CA MET A 154 13.34 -13.17 -30.80
C MET A 154 14.79 -12.68 -30.83
N ALA A 155 15.66 -13.36 -30.13
CA ALA A 155 17.09 -13.08 -30.13
C ALA A 155 17.71 -13.44 -31.52
N SER A 156 18.48 -12.53 -32.08
CA SER A 156 19.22 -12.74 -33.33
C SER A 156 20.63 -13.27 -33.11
N GLN A 157 21.12 -13.26 -31.90
CA GLN A 157 22.47 -13.69 -31.51
C GLN A 157 22.42 -14.40 -30.15
N ASN A 158 23.39 -15.27 -29.93
CA ASN A 158 23.65 -15.80 -28.60
C ASN A 158 23.98 -14.65 -27.65
N GLY A 159 23.47 -14.70 -26.43
CA GLY A 159 23.70 -13.64 -25.45
C GLY A 159 22.76 -13.75 -24.26
N SER A 160 22.86 -12.80 -23.35
CA SER A 160 22.05 -12.71 -22.16
C SER A 160 21.08 -11.52 -22.30
N TYR A 161 19.80 -11.78 -22.04
CA TYR A 161 18.74 -10.81 -22.25
C TYR A 161 17.89 -10.68 -20.97
N ALA A 162 17.48 -9.46 -20.67
CA ALA A 162 16.52 -9.17 -19.61
C ALA A 162 15.33 -8.38 -20.15
N LEU A 163 14.32 -8.24 -19.36
CA LEU A 163 13.11 -7.51 -19.70
C LEU A 163 12.77 -6.54 -18.58
N VAL A 164 12.54 -5.27 -18.90
CA VAL A 164 11.75 -4.36 -18.07
C VAL A 164 10.30 -4.60 -18.44
N VAL A 165 9.49 -5.00 -17.47
CA VAL A 165 8.08 -5.28 -17.64
C VAL A 165 7.27 -4.43 -16.68
N GLY A 166 6.14 -3.88 -17.15
CA GLY A 166 5.26 -3.04 -16.35
C GLY A 166 3.80 -3.45 -16.46
N SER A 167 3.09 -3.37 -15.34
CA SER A 167 1.65 -3.57 -15.26
C SER A 167 1.07 -2.73 -14.12
N ASP A 168 -0.09 -2.13 -14.32
CA ASP A 168 -0.84 -1.37 -13.31
C ASP A 168 -0.02 -0.28 -12.59
N GLY A 169 0.88 0.37 -13.35
CA GLY A 169 1.75 1.42 -12.83
C GLY A 169 3.01 0.93 -12.12
N CYS A 170 3.17 -0.38 -11.96
CA CYS A 170 4.37 -1.01 -11.40
C CYS A 170 5.32 -1.46 -12.52
N PHE A 171 6.62 -1.41 -12.24
CA PHE A 171 7.65 -1.86 -13.17
C PHE A 171 8.69 -2.68 -12.41
N ASP A 172 9.14 -3.76 -13.06
CA ASP A 172 10.25 -4.55 -12.54
C ASP A 172 11.14 -5.03 -13.68
N THR A 173 12.34 -5.46 -13.33
CA THR A 173 13.33 -5.96 -14.30
C THR A 173 13.68 -7.40 -13.98
N THR A 174 13.55 -8.27 -14.99
CA THR A 174 13.88 -9.69 -14.85
C THR A 174 15.38 -9.90 -14.66
N ALA A 175 15.76 -11.04 -14.13
CA ALA A 175 17.14 -11.51 -14.23
C ALA A 175 17.54 -11.68 -15.70
N CYS A 176 18.86 -11.67 -15.97
CA CYS A 176 19.38 -11.97 -17.30
C CYS A 176 19.19 -13.44 -17.65
N ASN A 177 18.58 -13.69 -18.80
CA ASN A 177 18.26 -15.00 -19.33
C ASN A 177 19.15 -15.31 -20.53
N GLN A 178 19.85 -16.42 -20.50
CA GLN A 178 20.82 -16.78 -21.53
C GLN A 178 20.14 -17.48 -22.70
N VAL A 179 20.41 -17.02 -23.91
CA VAL A 179 20.05 -17.66 -25.18
C VAL A 179 21.33 -18.19 -25.85
N VAL A 180 21.33 -19.48 -26.15
CA VAL A 180 22.47 -20.16 -26.78
C VAL A 180 21.98 -21.01 -27.94
N GLY A 181 22.92 -21.41 -28.81
CA GLY A 181 22.61 -22.34 -29.93
C GLY A 181 22.07 -21.66 -31.19
N LEU A 182 22.15 -20.34 -31.30
CA LEU A 182 21.74 -19.57 -32.48
C LEU A 182 22.87 -19.48 -33.54
N GLY A 183 23.88 -20.30 -33.46
CA GLY A 183 24.86 -20.47 -34.54
C GLY A 183 24.55 -21.70 -35.35
N VAL A 184 25.07 -21.81 -36.56
CA VAL A 184 25.20 -23.08 -37.25
C VAL A 184 25.95 -23.97 -36.24
N SER A 185 25.22 -24.88 -35.60
CA SER A 185 25.91 -25.90 -34.80
C SER A 185 26.75 -26.66 -35.77
N ASP A 186 28.06 -26.43 -35.67
CA ASP A 186 29.06 -27.30 -36.33
C ASP A 186 28.99 -28.66 -35.63
N GLN A 187 27.80 -29.31 -35.72
CA GLN A 187 27.54 -30.64 -35.18
C GLN A 187 28.33 -31.69 -35.93
N ASN A 188 29.14 -31.28 -36.90
CA ASN A 188 29.97 -32.14 -37.68
C ASN A 188 31.39 -31.58 -37.92
N ALA A 189 32.01 -31.04 -36.88
CA ALA A 189 33.46 -30.78 -36.95
C ALA A 189 34.31 -32.07 -37.17
N GLN A 190 33.64 -33.22 -37.37
CA GLN A 190 34.30 -34.48 -37.78
C GLN A 190 34.25 -34.74 -39.27
N ASN A 191 33.50 -33.98 -40.08
CA ASN A 191 33.59 -34.05 -41.50
C ASN A 191 34.61 -33.01 -42.02
N VAL A 192 35.88 -33.24 -41.69
CA VAL A 192 36.97 -32.60 -42.40
C VAL A 192 36.92 -33.09 -43.84
N PHE A 193 36.28 -32.33 -44.75
CA PHE A 193 36.45 -32.65 -46.16
C PHE A 193 37.84 -32.29 -46.56
N SER A 194 38.56 -33.26 -47.08
CA SER A 194 39.88 -33.08 -47.62
C SER A 194 39.80 -32.87 -49.13
N ILE A 195 40.53 -31.87 -49.60
CA ILE A 195 40.70 -31.60 -51.04
C ILE A 195 41.86 -32.40 -51.54
N TYR A 196 41.59 -33.29 -52.48
CA TYR A 196 42.63 -34.10 -53.13
C TYR A 196 42.51 -33.97 -54.63
N PRO A 197 43.60 -33.88 -55.37
CA PRO A 197 44.95 -33.65 -54.94
C PRO A 197 45.22 -32.19 -54.57
N ASN A 198 46.27 -31.94 -53.74
CA ASN A 198 46.68 -30.60 -53.38
C ASN A 198 48.18 -30.48 -53.57
N PRO A 199 48.71 -29.64 -54.47
CA PRO A 199 47.96 -28.75 -55.37
C PRO A 199 47.23 -29.47 -56.50
N THR A 200 46.07 -28.94 -56.91
CA THR A 200 45.33 -29.48 -58.05
C THR A 200 45.58 -28.69 -59.29
N SER A 201 45.77 -29.42 -60.46
CA SER A 201 45.86 -28.87 -61.81
C SER A 201 44.59 -29.18 -62.63
N GLY A 202 43.48 -29.67 -61.97
CA GLY A 202 42.25 -30.09 -62.64
C GLY A 202 40.98 -29.83 -61.74
N SER A 203 39.93 -30.51 -62.06
CA SER A 203 38.67 -30.38 -61.24
C SER A 203 38.80 -30.90 -59.80
N ILE A 204 38.23 -30.19 -58.84
CA ILE A 204 38.18 -30.56 -57.46
C ILE A 204 36.83 -31.28 -57.22
N GLU A 205 36.90 -32.47 -56.67
CA GLU A 205 35.70 -33.21 -56.24
C GLU A 205 35.57 -33.09 -54.72
N ILE A 206 34.40 -32.62 -54.25
CA ILE A 206 34.05 -32.54 -52.83
C ILE A 206 33.21 -33.77 -52.52
N ARG A 207 33.62 -34.61 -51.59
CA ARG A 207 32.87 -35.75 -51.07
C ARG A 207 32.49 -35.57 -49.62
#